data_0a82e09675fe0a8e28ab7d90559c4e4e
#
_entry.id   0a82e09675fe0a8e28ab7d90559c4e4e
#
_cell.length_a   1.000
_cell.length_b   1.000
_cell.length_c   1.000
_cell.angle_alpha   90.00
_cell.angle_beta   90.00
_cell.angle_gamma   90.00
#
_symmetry.space_group_name_H-M   'P 1'
#
loop_
_entity.id
_entity.type
_entity.pdbx_description
1 polymer ?
#
loop_
_entity_poly.entity_id
_entity_poly.type
_entity_poly.pdbx_seq_one_letter_code
_entity_poly.pdbx_strand_id
1 'polypeptide(L)'
;MKTVKELLNNTESVSLFCGASNALIAKLAENAGFDGVWLSSFEMHAWNRFPDASILNVADYSDAVNKIADRVNIPILVDADEGGPSAINTIRMAREYSKAGAWGMCVEDNPSPKRCSFYGMKKELEKTSITVGKIRAALEKNNKDNF
;
A
#
# COMPACT_ATOMS: atom_id res chain seq x y z
N MET A 1 14.66 -13.72 -6.06
CA MET A 1 13.88 -12.51 -5.76
C MET A 1 13.60 -12.52 -4.25
N LYS A 2 13.96 -11.44 -3.53
CA LYS A 2 13.71 -11.36 -2.08
C LYS A 2 12.24 -11.03 -1.84
N THR A 3 11.63 -11.68 -0.86
CA THR A 3 10.28 -11.36 -0.38
C THR A 3 10.31 -10.07 0.44
N VAL A 4 9.18 -9.39 0.61
CA VAL A 4 9.08 -8.21 1.52
C VAL A 4 9.52 -8.59 2.93
N LYS A 5 9.15 -9.77 3.40
CA LYS A 5 9.55 -10.28 4.71
C LYS A 5 11.08 -10.43 4.84
N GLU A 6 11.75 -10.91 3.79
CA GLU A 6 13.22 -11.02 3.78
C GLU A 6 13.87 -9.62 3.73
N LEU A 7 13.30 -8.67 2.98
CA LEU A 7 13.77 -7.30 2.95
C LEU A 7 13.62 -6.61 4.31
N LEU A 8 12.46 -6.75 4.96
CA LEU A 8 12.18 -6.14 6.27
C LEU A 8 12.99 -6.75 7.41
N ASN A 9 13.34 -8.04 7.33
CA ASN A 9 14.13 -8.73 8.33
C ASN A 9 15.65 -8.61 8.11
N ASN A 10 16.07 -8.00 7.02
CA ASN A 10 17.49 -7.78 6.77
C ASN A 10 17.98 -6.57 7.60
N THR A 11 18.74 -6.85 8.65
CA THR A 11 19.32 -5.84 9.55
C THR A 11 20.66 -5.28 9.08
N GLU A 12 21.22 -5.82 8.00
CA GLU A 12 22.56 -5.44 7.50
C GLU A 12 22.50 -4.36 6.43
N SER A 13 21.33 -4.14 5.81
CA SER A 13 21.15 -3.12 4.76
C SER A 13 19.76 -2.48 4.81
N VAL A 14 19.69 -1.24 4.34
CA VAL A 14 18.42 -0.51 4.15
C VAL A 14 17.82 -0.93 2.81
N SER A 15 16.54 -1.26 2.80
CA SER A 15 15.79 -1.52 1.57
C SER A 15 15.12 -0.22 1.08
N LEU A 16 15.31 0.10 -0.19
CA LEU A 16 14.81 1.32 -0.83
C LEU A 16 13.60 1.00 -1.72
N PHE A 17 12.46 1.60 -1.42
CA PHE A 17 11.26 1.52 -2.23
C PHE A 17 11.02 2.85 -2.96
N CYS A 18 10.79 2.77 -4.26
CA CYS A 18 10.48 3.95 -5.07
C CYS A 18 8.97 4.13 -5.20
N GLY A 19 8.47 5.35 -5.02
CA GLY A 19 7.09 5.71 -5.36
C GLY A 19 6.82 5.46 -6.84
N ALA A 20 5.73 4.77 -7.16
CA ALA A 20 5.32 4.53 -8.53
C ALA A 20 3.80 4.32 -8.64
N SER A 21 3.13 5.22 -9.33
CA SER A 21 1.70 5.18 -9.58
C SER A 21 1.30 4.41 -10.85
N ASN A 22 2.26 3.92 -11.64
CA ASN A 22 2.02 3.21 -12.89
C ASN A 22 3.21 2.30 -13.28
N ALA A 23 2.97 1.42 -14.25
CA ALA A 23 3.93 0.42 -14.69
C ALA A 23 5.22 1.00 -15.31
N LEU A 24 5.15 2.17 -15.96
CA LEU A 24 6.34 2.81 -16.52
C LEU A 24 7.30 3.26 -15.44
N ILE A 25 6.80 3.99 -14.43
CA ILE A 25 7.62 4.45 -13.30
C ILE A 25 8.16 3.26 -12.52
N ALA A 26 7.34 2.24 -12.26
CA ALA A 26 7.75 1.02 -11.60
C ALA A 26 8.90 0.30 -12.34
N LYS A 27 8.83 0.23 -13.67
CA LYS A 27 9.88 -0.38 -14.48
C LYS A 27 11.18 0.43 -14.46
N LEU A 28 11.07 1.76 -14.46
CA LEU A 28 12.24 2.63 -14.31
C LEU A 28 12.88 2.47 -12.93
N ALA A 29 12.08 2.35 -11.87
CA ALA A 29 12.56 2.08 -10.51
C ALA A 29 13.31 0.75 -10.43
N GLU A 30 12.75 -0.33 -10.99
CA GLU A 30 13.41 -1.64 -11.05
C GLU A 30 14.75 -1.55 -11.79
N ASN A 31 14.78 -0.90 -12.95
CA ASN A 31 16.01 -0.72 -13.74
C ASN A 31 17.06 0.15 -13.03
N ALA A 32 16.62 1.06 -12.17
CA ALA A 32 17.50 1.89 -11.34
C ALA A 32 18.03 1.16 -10.09
N GLY A 33 17.58 -0.08 -9.82
CA GLY A 33 18.09 -0.91 -8.73
C GLY A 33 17.37 -0.71 -7.39
N PHE A 34 16.16 -0.16 -7.38
CA PHE A 34 15.34 -0.12 -6.16
C PHE A 34 14.92 -1.54 -5.75
N ASP A 35 14.80 -1.77 -4.44
CA ASP A 35 14.41 -3.06 -3.86
C ASP A 35 12.92 -3.37 -3.99
N GLY A 36 12.10 -2.35 -4.18
CA GLY A 36 10.67 -2.50 -4.34
C GLY A 36 9.97 -1.23 -4.83
N VAL A 37 8.67 -1.36 -5.03
CA VAL A 37 7.76 -0.29 -5.43
C VAL A 37 6.82 0.06 -4.28
N TRP A 38 6.65 1.34 -4.02
CA TRP A 38 5.63 1.90 -3.14
C TRP A 38 4.50 2.50 -4.00
N LEU A 39 3.36 1.84 -4.04
CA LEU A 39 2.16 2.38 -4.69
C LEU A 39 1.51 3.39 -3.74
N SER A 40 1.93 4.64 -3.86
CA SER A 40 1.50 5.74 -2.99
C SER A 40 0.05 6.17 -3.26
N SER A 41 -0.75 6.29 -2.22
CA SER A 41 -2.11 6.83 -2.31
C SER A 41 -2.12 8.28 -2.80
N PHE A 42 -1.19 9.10 -2.30
CA PHE A 42 -1.03 10.48 -2.76
C PHE A 42 -0.73 10.57 -4.26
N GLU A 43 0.23 9.77 -4.76
CA GLU A 43 0.56 9.77 -6.20
C GLU A 43 -0.59 9.26 -7.06
N MET A 44 -1.33 8.24 -6.60
CA MET A 44 -2.51 7.72 -7.28
C MET A 44 -3.60 8.78 -7.40
N HIS A 45 -3.87 9.52 -6.33
CA HIS A 45 -4.83 10.63 -6.36
C HIS A 45 -4.34 11.75 -7.28
N ALA A 46 -3.08 12.17 -7.17
CA ALA A 46 -2.51 13.23 -7.99
C ALA A 46 -2.54 12.90 -9.49
N TRP A 47 -2.20 11.66 -9.85
CA TRP A 47 -2.25 11.16 -11.23
C TRP A 47 -3.65 11.24 -11.83
N ASN A 48 -4.68 10.96 -11.01
CA ASN A 48 -6.09 11.05 -11.41
C ASN A 48 -6.69 12.46 -11.22
N ARG A 49 -5.88 13.47 -10.81
CA ARG A 49 -6.30 14.84 -10.55
C ARG A 49 -7.35 14.96 -9.44
N PHE A 50 -7.28 14.08 -8.46
CA PHE A 50 -8.09 14.11 -7.25
C PHE A 50 -7.28 14.65 -6.06
N PRO A 51 -7.93 15.28 -5.08
CA PRO A 51 -7.30 15.54 -3.80
C PRO A 51 -7.05 14.21 -3.07
N ASP A 52 -5.99 14.16 -2.26
CA ASP A 52 -5.65 13.00 -1.43
C ASP A 52 -6.59 12.91 -0.22
N ALA A 53 -7.75 12.31 -0.44
CA ALA A 53 -8.87 12.28 0.51
C ALA A 53 -9.72 11.01 0.40
N SER A 54 -9.08 9.85 0.22
CA SER A 54 -9.74 8.53 0.12
C SER A 54 -10.85 8.46 -0.94
N ILE A 55 -10.66 9.14 -2.09
CA ILE A 55 -11.62 9.16 -3.20
C ILE A 55 -11.52 7.89 -4.03
N LEU A 56 -10.27 7.45 -4.29
CA LEU A 56 -10.02 6.23 -5.04
C LEU A 56 -10.39 5.02 -4.19
N ASN A 57 -10.90 3.98 -4.84
CA ASN A 57 -11.39 2.78 -4.18
C ASN A 57 -10.49 1.56 -4.44
N VAL A 58 -10.81 0.45 -3.80
CA VAL A 58 -10.04 -0.82 -3.88
C VAL A 58 -9.82 -1.29 -5.33
N ALA A 59 -10.78 -1.06 -6.23
CA ALA A 59 -10.65 -1.50 -7.62
C ALA A 59 -9.60 -0.66 -8.39
N ASP A 60 -9.54 0.65 -8.11
CA ASP A 60 -8.57 1.55 -8.73
C ASP A 60 -7.13 1.13 -8.37
N TYR A 61 -6.88 0.85 -7.09
CA TYR A 61 -5.57 0.37 -6.62
C TYR A 61 -5.25 -1.04 -7.14
N SER A 62 -6.23 -1.96 -7.15
CA SER A 62 -6.03 -3.32 -7.66
C SER A 62 -5.68 -3.33 -9.15
N ASP A 63 -6.31 -2.47 -9.95
CA ASP A 63 -5.98 -2.30 -11.37
C ASP A 63 -4.55 -1.79 -11.56
N ALA A 64 -4.13 -0.79 -10.78
CA ALA A 64 -2.77 -0.27 -10.82
C ALA A 64 -1.74 -1.33 -10.40
N VAL A 65 -1.99 -2.05 -9.29
CA VAL A 65 -1.13 -3.16 -8.83
C VAL A 65 -0.98 -4.21 -9.92
N ASN A 66 -2.07 -4.66 -10.53
CA ASN A 66 -2.04 -5.69 -11.58
C ASN A 66 -1.21 -5.26 -12.78
N LYS A 67 -1.38 -4.02 -13.25
CA LYS A 67 -0.59 -3.46 -14.34
C LYS A 67 0.90 -3.34 -14.03
N ILE A 68 1.25 -3.03 -12.77
CA ILE A 68 2.64 -2.95 -12.31
C ILE A 68 3.21 -4.37 -12.19
N ALA A 69 2.51 -5.30 -11.53
CA ALA A 69 2.95 -6.66 -11.27
C ALA A 69 3.27 -7.45 -12.55
N ASP A 70 2.57 -7.17 -13.64
CA ASP A 70 2.84 -7.75 -14.97
C ASP A 70 4.18 -7.27 -15.58
N ARG A 71 4.82 -6.24 -15.05
CA ARG A 71 5.96 -5.57 -15.70
C ARG A 71 7.23 -5.53 -14.87
N VAL A 72 7.16 -5.79 -13.56
CA VAL A 72 8.30 -5.77 -12.66
C VAL A 72 8.44 -7.08 -11.88
N ASN A 73 9.66 -7.38 -11.46
CA ASN A 73 9.97 -8.55 -10.62
C ASN A 73 10.34 -8.16 -9.17
N ILE A 74 10.24 -6.88 -8.84
CA ILE A 74 10.46 -6.39 -7.48
C ILE A 74 9.13 -6.28 -6.74
N PRO A 75 9.12 -6.44 -5.40
CA PRO A 75 7.90 -6.41 -4.60
C PRO A 75 7.17 -5.07 -4.66
N ILE A 76 5.84 -5.14 -4.58
CA ILE A 76 4.94 -3.99 -4.57
C ILE A 76 4.30 -3.89 -3.19
N LEU A 77 4.52 -2.77 -2.49
CA LEU A 77 3.81 -2.40 -1.27
C LEU A 77 2.74 -1.35 -1.62
N VAL A 78 1.52 -1.58 -1.17
CA VAL A 78 0.40 -0.66 -1.39
C VAL A 78 0.19 0.21 -0.16
N ASP A 79 0.14 1.51 -0.36
CA ASP A 79 -0.34 2.47 0.62
C ASP A 79 -1.88 2.36 0.67
N ALA A 80 -2.39 1.75 1.72
CA ALA A 80 -3.82 1.50 1.89
C ALA A 80 -4.52 2.58 2.75
N ASP A 81 -3.89 3.76 2.88
CA ASP A 81 -4.39 4.83 3.74
C ASP A 81 -4.70 4.30 5.16
N GLU A 82 -5.84 4.66 5.74
CA GLU A 82 -6.29 4.15 7.04
C GLU A 82 -6.87 2.72 7.00
N GLY A 83 -6.78 2.02 5.86
CA GLY A 83 -7.33 0.67 5.69
C GLY A 83 -8.85 0.63 5.58
N GLY A 84 -9.48 1.76 5.28
CA GLY A 84 -10.93 1.94 5.21
C GLY A 84 -11.59 2.09 6.59
N PRO A 85 -12.93 2.30 6.63
CA PRO A 85 -13.65 2.66 7.85
C PRO A 85 -13.77 1.51 8.87
N SER A 86 -13.54 0.27 8.49
CA SER A 86 -13.68 -0.90 9.38
C SER A 86 -12.75 -2.05 9.01
N ALA A 87 -12.57 -3.01 9.92
CA ALA A 87 -11.77 -4.22 9.69
C ALA A 87 -12.24 -5.04 8.47
N ILE A 88 -13.55 -5.05 8.16
CA ILE A 88 -14.07 -5.74 6.97
C ILE A 88 -13.56 -5.11 5.67
N ASN A 89 -13.43 -3.76 5.65
CA ASN A 89 -12.84 -3.05 4.51
C ASN A 89 -11.35 -3.40 4.36
N THR A 90 -10.61 -3.42 5.47
CA THR A 90 -9.18 -3.77 5.48
C THR A 90 -8.95 -5.21 5.00
N ILE A 91 -9.79 -6.17 5.43
CA ILE A 91 -9.76 -7.56 4.93
C ILE A 91 -9.97 -7.61 3.42
N ARG A 92 -10.94 -6.86 2.91
CA ARG A 92 -11.21 -6.80 1.47
C ARG A 92 -10.02 -6.20 0.71
N MET A 93 -9.45 -5.09 1.19
CA MET A 93 -8.27 -4.46 0.59
C MET A 93 -7.11 -5.47 0.52
N ALA A 94 -6.76 -6.11 1.64
CA ALA A 94 -5.69 -7.10 1.69
C ALA A 94 -5.89 -8.22 0.65
N ARG A 95 -7.11 -8.74 0.53
CA ARG A 95 -7.44 -9.81 -0.43
C ARG A 95 -7.32 -9.36 -1.88
N GLU A 96 -7.90 -8.20 -2.22
CA GLU A 96 -7.92 -7.73 -3.60
C GLU A 96 -6.52 -7.29 -4.06
N TYR A 97 -5.76 -6.60 -3.20
CA TYR A 97 -4.38 -6.22 -3.51
C TYR A 97 -3.46 -7.44 -3.66
N SER A 98 -3.59 -8.42 -2.75
CA SER A 98 -2.85 -9.69 -2.84
C SER A 98 -3.17 -10.47 -4.12
N LYS A 99 -4.44 -10.54 -4.53
CA LYS A 99 -4.83 -11.17 -5.80
C LYS A 99 -4.27 -10.43 -7.00
N ALA A 100 -4.22 -9.10 -6.94
CA ALA A 100 -3.67 -8.26 -8.00
C ALA A 100 -2.13 -8.39 -8.15
N GLY A 101 -1.44 -8.95 -7.16
CA GLY A 101 0.01 -9.17 -7.20
C GLY A 101 0.82 -8.32 -6.22
N ALA A 102 0.17 -7.58 -5.31
CA ALA A 102 0.88 -6.91 -4.23
C ALA A 102 1.49 -7.92 -3.26
N TRP A 103 2.61 -7.52 -2.65
CA TRP A 103 3.36 -8.31 -1.66
C TRP A 103 3.10 -7.85 -0.23
N GLY A 104 2.35 -6.80 -0.07
CA GLY A 104 1.95 -6.25 1.22
C GLY A 104 1.22 -4.94 1.08
N MET A 105 0.68 -4.47 2.20
CA MET A 105 0.10 -3.13 2.29
C MET A 105 0.48 -2.46 3.60
N CYS A 106 0.56 -1.13 3.58
CA CYS A 106 0.70 -0.30 4.77
C CYS A 106 -0.66 0.24 5.16
N VAL A 107 -0.95 0.23 6.47
CA VAL A 107 -2.16 0.82 7.04
C VAL A 107 -1.72 1.92 7.99
N GLU A 108 -2.16 3.14 7.73
CA GLU A 108 -1.90 4.30 8.58
C GLU A 108 -2.84 4.33 9.80
N ASP A 109 -2.37 4.93 10.89
CA ASP A 109 -3.17 5.16 12.09
C ASP A 109 -3.97 6.49 12.03
N ASN A 110 -4.47 6.82 10.86
CA ASN A 110 -5.36 7.95 10.64
C ASN A 110 -6.83 7.56 10.90
N PRO A 111 -7.65 8.47 11.46
CA PRO A 111 -9.11 8.29 11.48
C PRO A 111 -9.68 8.28 10.07
N SER A 112 -10.72 7.48 9.85
CA SER A 112 -11.47 7.48 8.58
C SER A 112 -12.50 8.62 8.54
N PRO A 113 -12.66 9.31 7.39
CA PRO A 113 -11.84 9.21 6.18
C PRO A 113 -10.48 9.91 6.33
N LYS A 114 -9.44 9.34 5.71
CA LYS A 114 -8.11 9.95 5.67
C LYS A 114 -8.17 11.40 5.20
N ARG A 115 -7.31 12.22 5.82
CA ARG A 115 -7.07 13.60 5.41
C ARG A 115 -5.59 13.84 5.23
N CYS A 116 -5.22 14.41 4.09
CA CYS A 116 -3.83 14.72 3.78
C CYS A 116 -3.26 15.73 4.79
N SER A 117 -2.05 15.47 5.28
CA SER A 117 -1.34 16.33 6.25
C SER A 117 -1.00 17.72 5.69
N PHE A 118 -0.90 17.86 4.37
CA PHE A 118 -0.62 19.14 3.72
C PHE A 118 -1.72 20.17 3.84
N TYR A 119 -2.94 19.77 4.20
CA TYR A 119 -4.06 20.73 4.36
C TYR A 119 -4.04 21.51 5.68
N GLY A 120 -2.96 21.40 6.47
CA GLY A 120 -2.75 22.23 7.68
C GLY A 120 -3.73 21.98 8.82
N MET A 121 -4.51 20.93 8.78
CA MET A 121 -5.45 20.58 9.85
C MET A 121 -4.73 19.78 10.95
N LYS A 122 -5.13 20.03 12.22
CA LYS A 122 -4.65 19.21 13.34
C LYS A 122 -5.03 17.75 13.08
N LYS A 123 -4.03 16.87 12.92
CA LYS A 123 -4.24 15.42 12.81
C LYS A 123 -4.41 14.84 14.22
N GLU A 124 -5.47 14.10 14.39
CA GLU A 124 -5.62 13.17 15.51
C GLU A 124 -5.26 11.77 15.00
N LEU A 125 -4.69 10.95 15.87
CA LEU A 125 -4.43 9.55 15.56
C LEU A 125 -5.66 8.71 15.91
N GLU A 126 -5.85 7.64 15.13
CA GLU A 126 -6.86 6.64 15.45
C GLU A 126 -6.44 5.87 16.73
N LYS A 127 -7.39 5.33 17.45
CA LYS A 127 -7.09 4.50 18.62
C LYS A 127 -6.26 3.29 18.19
N THR A 128 -5.14 3.06 18.88
CA THR A 128 -4.24 1.92 18.61
C THR A 128 -4.98 0.59 18.52
N SER A 129 -5.99 0.37 19.38
CA SER A 129 -6.80 -0.87 19.37
C SER A 129 -7.59 -1.07 18.07
N ILE A 130 -8.02 0.02 17.42
CA ILE A 130 -8.76 -0.02 16.15
C ILE A 130 -7.78 -0.37 15.02
N THR A 131 -6.66 0.34 14.90
CA THR A 131 -5.65 0.09 13.87
C THR A 131 -5.07 -1.33 13.99
N VAL A 132 -4.70 -1.75 15.20
CA VAL A 132 -4.22 -3.13 15.46
C VAL A 132 -5.30 -4.16 15.12
N GLY A 133 -6.57 -3.88 15.45
CA GLY A 133 -7.69 -4.76 15.10
C GLY A 133 -7.87 -4.93 13.58
N LYS A 134 -7.75 -3.86 12.81
CA LYS A 134 -7.77 -3.88 11.34
C LYS A 134 -6.65 -4.74 10.77
N ILE A 135 -5.40 -4.52 11.22
CA ILE A 135 -4.22 -5.25 10.76
C ILE A 135 -4.33 -6.74 11.08
N ARG A 136 -4.69 -7.11 12.32
CA ARG A 136 -4.89 -8.51 12.73
C ARG A 136 -5.95 -9.19 11.87
N ALA A 137 -7.10 -8.55 11.68
CA ALA A 137 -8.18 -9.11 10.86
C ALA A 137 -7.75 -9.34 9.41
N ALA A 138 -6.96 -8.43 8.83
CA ALA A 138 -6.41 -8.59 7.48
C ALA A 138 -5.45 -9.78 7.41
N LEU A 139 -4.52 -9.92 8.35
CA LEU A 139 -3.56 -11.02 8.43
C LEU A 139 -4.24 -12.38 8.60
N GLU A 140 -5.21 -12.50 9.53
CA GLU A 140 -5.93 -13.76 9.79
C GLU A 140 -6.75 -14.26 8.60
N LYS A 141 -7.21 -13.35 7.73
CA LYS A 141 -8.06 -13.67 6.59
C LYS A 141 -7.35 -13.69 5.25
N ASN A 142 -6.08 -13.34 5.21
CA ASN A 142 -5.24 -13.43 4.02
C ASN A 142 -4.27 -14.61 4.15
N ASN A 143 -4.59 -15.72 3.48
CA ASN A 143 -3.85 -16.98 3.58
C ASN A 143 -2.69 -17.08 2.57
N LYS A 144 -2.20 -15.98 2.01
CA LYS A 144 -1.04 -16.01 1.12
C LYS A 144 0.25 -15.80 1.90
N ASP A 145 1.18 -16.73 1.79
CA ASP A 145 2.47 -16.73 2.51
C ASP A 145 3.36 -15.53 2.19
N ASN A 146 3.09 -14.83 1.09
CA ASN A 146 3.92 -13.73 0.59
C ASN A 146 3.23 -12.35 0.69
N PHE A 147 2.22 -12.20 1.54
CA PHE A 147 1.52 -10.91 1.70
C PHE A 147 1.51 -10.47 3.16
#